data_c0e1143ba7db0515988142680c0af200
#
_entry.id   c0e1143ba7db0515988142680c0af200
#
_cell.length_a   1.000
_cell.length_b   1.000
_cell.length_c   1.000
_cell.angle_alpha   90.00
_cell.angle_beta   90.00
_cell.angle_gamma   90.00
#
_symmetry.space_group_name_H-M   'P 1'
#
loop_
_entity.id
_entity.type
_entity.pdbx_description
1 polymer ?
#
loop_
_entity_poly.entity_id
_entity_poly.type
_entity_poly.pdbx_seq_one_letter_code
_entity_poly.pdbx_strand_id
1 'polypeptide(L)'
;MATSVKLTVNGKRHTVESAPDTKLLTVLREELGLQGPRVGCGLAQCGACTVHVAGEAVRSCIVPVSNMAGKKVTTLEGLGDEHPVIEAFIQERAAQCGYCINGMVMQSVVFLKKTPRPTEPQIKKALNANICRCGTHYAIVRAVKRAARTAA
;
A
#
# COMPACT_ATOMS: atom_id res chain seq x y z
N MET A 1 1.32 -28.94 2.51
CA MET A 1 0.59 -28.98 3.79
C MET A 1 0.40 -27.55 4.27
N ALA A 2 -0.79 -27.21 4.79
CA ALA A 2 -1.04 -25.89 5.37
C ALA A 2 -0.20 -25.69 6.62
N THR A 3 0.28 -24.49 6.83
CA THR A 3 1.08 -24.12 8.02
C THR A 3 0.39 -22.94 8.70
N SER A 4 0.30 -23.01 10.03
CA SER A 4 -0.26 -21.93 10.82
C SER A 4 0.74 -20.77 10.91
N VAL A 5 0.37 -19.59 10.39
CA VAL A 5 1.20 -18.38 10.43
C VAL A 5 0.49 -17.34 11.29
N LYS A 6 1.18 -16.86 12.33
CA LYS A 6 0.69 -15.78 13.19
C LYS A 6 1.28 -14.44 12.72
N LEU A 7 0.41 -13.49 12.39
CA LEU A 7 0.80 -12.13 11.98
C LEU A 7 -0.15 -11.09 12.58
N THR A 8 0.27 -9.86 12.56
CA THR A 8 -0.60 -8.75 13.00
C THR A 8 -0.98 -7.92 11.79
N VAL A 9 -2.27 -7.76 11.51
CA VAL A 9 -2.77 -6.96 10.39
C VAL A 9 -3.66 -5.84 10.94
N ASN A 10 -3.36 -4.60 10.60
CA ASN A 10 -4.08 -3.40 11.05
C ASN A 10 -4.31 -3.39 12.58
N GLY A 11 -3.27 -3.76 13.33
CA GLY A 11 -3.31 -3.80 14.80
C GLY A 11 -3.98 -5.04 15.41
N LYS A 12 -4.63 -5.89 14.62
CA LYS A 12 -5.28 -7.13 15.10
C LYS A 12 -4.39 -8.34 14.84
N ARG A 13 -4.32 -9.26 15.79
CA ARG A 13 -3.62 -10.54 15.62
C ARG A 13 -4.49 -11.51 14.84
N HIS A 14 -3.89 -12.15 13.86
CA HIS A 14 -4.53 -13.19 13.04
C HIS A 14 -3.66 -14.45 13.05
N THR A 15 -4.31 -15.59 13.00
CA THR A 15 -3.69 -16.88 12.71
C THR A 15 -4.31 -17.38 11.42
N VAL A 16 -3.50 -17.53 10.38
CA VAL A 16 -3.94 -17.98 9.05
C VAL A 16 -3.35 -19.36 8.77
N GLU A 17 -4.14 -20.22 8.15
CA GLU A 17 -3.72 -21.58 7.80
C GLU A 17 -3.62 -21.70 6.28
N SER A 18 -2.47 -21.37 5.76
CA SER A 18 -2.17 -21.37 4.33
C SER A 18 -0.90 -22.17 4.03
N ALA A 19 -0.73 -22.58 2.78
CA ALA A 19 0.55 -23.10 2.33
C ALA A 19 1.65 -22.03 2.54
N PRO A 20 2.87 -22.40 2.97
CA PRO A 20 3.91 -21.44 3.35
C PRO A 20 4.29 -20.45 2.25
N ASP A 21 4.13 -20.86 0.99
CA ASP A 21 4.42 -20.09 -0.22
C ASP A 21 3.22 -19.27 -0.73
N THR A 22 2.04 -19.42 -0.09
CA THR A 22 0.86 -18.59 -0.39
C THR A 22 1.23 -17.12 -0.31
N LYS A 23 0.84 -16.34 -1.31
CA LYS A 23 1.19 -14.92 -1.35
C LYS A 23 0.43 -14.13 -0.30
N LEU A 24 1.11 -13.20 0.35
CA LEU A 24 0.51 -12.31 1.36
C LEU A 24 -0.75 -11.63 0.80
N LEU A 25 -0.73 -11.20 -0.46
CA LEU A 25 -1.88 -10.59 -1.13
C LEU A 25 -3.12 -11.50 -1.09
N THR A 26 -2.96 -12.79 -1.38
CA THR A 26 -4.04 -13.78 -1.35
C THR A 26 -4.62 -13.89 0.06
N VAL A 27 -3.77 -14.04 1.06
CA VAL A 27 -4.21 -14.12 2.47
C VAL A 27 -4.97 -12.86 2.89
N LEU A 28 -4.44 -11.68 2.60
CA LEU A 28 -5.10 -10.42 2.95
C LEU A 28 -6.49 -10.28 2.32
N ARG A 29 -6.66 -10.74 1.08
CA ARG A 29 -7.91 -10.59 0.33
C ARG A 29 -8.91 -11.70 0.61
N GLU A 30 -8.45 -12.95 0.51
CA GLU A 30 -9.36 -14.11 0.52
C GLU A 30 -9.65 -14.62 1.93
N GLU A 31 -8.66 -14.57 2.84
CA GLU A 31 -8.86 -15.05 4.21
C GLU A 31 -9.28 -13.93 5.16
N LEU A 32 -8.72 -12.71 4.99
CA LEU A 32 -9.01 -11.57 5.87
C LEU A 32 -10.02 -10.58 5.28
N GLY A 33 -10.47 -10.75 4.04
CA GLY A 33 -11.50 -9.95 3.40
C GLY A 33 -11.11 -8.49 3.10
N LEU A 34 -9.81 -8.17 3.12
CA LEU A 34 -9.33 -6.80 2.90
C LEU A 34 -9.32 -6.44 1.42
N GLN A 35 -9.90 -5.30 1.07
CA GLN A 35 -10.08 -4.86 -0.32
C GLN A 35 -9.05 -3.81 -0.77
N GLY A 36 -8.36 -3.15 0.15
CA GLY A 36 -7.33 -2.15 -0.15
C GLY A 36 -6.22 -2.71 -1.05
N PRO A 37 -5.48 -3.76 -0.65
CA PRO A 37 -4.47 -4.35 -1.52
C PRO A 37 -5.12 -5.08 -2.69
N ARG A 38 -4.71 -4.72 -3.93
CA ARG A 38 -5.36 -5.20 -5.16
C ARG A 38 -4.43 -6.03 -6.03
N VAL A 39 -5.02 -7.00 -6.73
CA VAL A 39 -4.32 -7.81 -7.73
C VAL A 39 -4.11 -6.95 -8.98
N GLY A 40 -2.91 -6.86 -9.47
CA GLY A 40 -2.59 -6.22 -10.74
C GLY A 40 -1.70 -7.14 -11.58
N CYS A 41 -0.40 -6.84 -11.65
CA CYS A 41 0.54 -7.62 -12.47
C CYS A 41 0.94 -8.99 -11.89
N GLY A 42 0.84 -9.19 -10.57
CA GLY A 42 1.37 -10.39 -9.88
C GLY A 42 2.90 -10.49 -9.84
N LEU A 43 3.63 -9.50 -10.36
CA LEU A 43 5.07 -9.49 -10.61
C LEU A 43 5.80 -8.33 -9.91
N ALA A 44 5.20 -7.73 -8.89
CA ALA A 44 5.71 -6.57 -8.15
C ALA A 44 5.95 -5.28 -8.97
N GLN A 45 5.46 -5.18 -10.20
CA GLN A 45 5.76 -4.08 -11.12
C GLN A 45 4.75 -2.92 -11.04
N CYS A 46 3.44 -3.22 -10.86
CA CYS A 46 2.39 -2.19 -10.96
C CYS A 46 2.09 -1.43 -9.67
N GLY A 47 2.44 -1.98 -8.52
CA GLY A 47 2.22 -1.36 -7.22
C GLY A 47 0.82 -1.46 -6.62
N ALA A 48 -0.20 -1.98 -7.32
CA ALA A 48 -1.58 -2.06 -6.82
C ALA A 48 -1.72 -2.85 -5.49
N CYS A 49 -0.83 -3.80 -5.25
CA CYS A 49 -0.81 -4.67 -4.08
C CYS A 49 0.04 -4.15 -2.91
N THR A 50 0.49 -2.90 -2.94
CA THR A 50 1.38 -2.36 -1.90
C THR A 50 0.69 -2.35 -0.54
N VAL A 51 1.40 -2.86 0.45
CA VAL A 51 1.08 -2.78 1.87
C VAL A 51 2.32 -2.34 2.65
N HIS A 52 2.18 -1.96 3.91
CA HIS A 52 3.33 -1.76 4.78
C HIS A 52 3.61 -3.04 5.57
N VAL A 53 4.88 -3.44 5.61
CA VAL A 53 5.37 -4.51 6.48
C VAL A 53 6.47 -3.92 7.35
N ALA A 54 6.28 -3.91 8.66
CA ALA A 54 7.18 -3.26 9.61
C ALA A 54 7.53 -1.80 9.23
N GLY A 55 6.57 -1.07 8.64
CA GLY A 55 6.72 0.33 8.25
C GLY A 55 7.28 0.56 6.84
N GLU A 56 7.71 -0.47 6.12
CA GLU A 56 8.23 -0.37 4.76
C GLU A 56 7.17 -0.77 3.71
N ALA A 57 7.22 -0.12 2.54
CA ALA A 57 6.33 -0.44 1.42
C ALA A 57 6.76 -1.75 0.74
N VAL A 58 5.86 -2.72 0.72
CA VAL A 58 6.11 -4.07 0.20
C VAL A 58 5.05 -4.45 -0.82
N ARG A 59 5.46 -5.12 -1.89
CA ARG A 59 4.58 -5.69 -2.92
C ARG A 59 4.07 -7.05 -2.46
N SER A 60 2.87 -7.10 -1.90
CA SER A 60 2.31 -8.31 -1.28
C SER A 60 2.07 -9.47 -2.26
N CYS A 61 1.99 -9.21 -3.56
CA CYS A 61 1.74 -10.23 -4.59
C CYS A 61 2.89 -11.22 -4.81
N ILE A 62 4.10 -10.92 -4.34
CA ILE A 62 5.26 -11.81 -4.51
C ILE A 62 5.79 -12.38 -3.19
N VAL A 63 5.36 -11.81 -2.07
CA VAL A 63 5.89 -12.18 -0.74
C VAL A 63 5.11 -13.36 -0.17
N PRO A 64 5.78 -14.48 0.21
CA PRO A 64 5.14 -15.59 0.91
C PRO A 64 4.62 -15.18 2.29
N VAL A 65 3.48 -15.72 2.68
CA VAL A 65 2.88 -15.44 4.00
C VAL A 65 3.76 -15.95 5.14
N SER A 66 4.49 -17.02 4.94
CA SER A 66 5.46 -17.54 5.92
C SER A 66 6.49 -16.50 6.37
N ASN A 67 6.88 -15.58 5.47
CA ASN A 67 7.79 -14.49 5.79
C ASN A 67 7.17 -13.39 6.68
N MET A 68 5.87 -13.50 6.96
CA MET A 68 5.13 -12.53 7.77
C MET A 68 4.99 -12.96 9.24
N ALA A 69 5.50 -14.12 9.61
CA ALA A 69 5.46 -14.60 10.99
C ALA A 69 5.99 -13.53 11.97
N GLY A 70 5.16 -13.15 12.94
CA GLY A 70 5.48 -12.13 13.96
C GLY A 70 5.55 -10.69 13.45
N LYS A 71 5.36 -10.43 12.15
CA LYS A 71 5.44 -9.07 11.59
C LYS A 71 4.11 -8.32 11.67
N LYS A 72 4.23 -6.99 11.67
CA LYS A 72 3.08 -6.08 11.56
C LYS A 72 2.88 -5.69 10.10
N VAL A 73 1.68 -5.96 9.60
CA VAL A 73 1.22 -5.58 8.27
C VAL A 73 0.18 -4.48 8.41
N THR A 74 0.31 -3.40 7.64
CA THR A 74 -0.72 -2.35 7.55
C THR A 74 -1.18 -2.24 6.11
N THR A 75 -2.48 -2.32 5.90
CA THR A 75 -3.13 -2.10 4.60
C THR A 75 -3.71 -0.68 4.55
N LEU A 76 -4.32 -0.31 3.42
CA LEU A 76 -4.96 1.02 3.27
C LEU A 76 -6.00 1.26 4.37
N GLU A 77 -6.80 0.24 4.69
CA GLU A 77 -7.83 0.30 5.73
C GLU A 77 -7.24 0.57 7.14
N GLY A 78 -6.00 0.16 7.35
CA GLY A 78 -5.29 0.36 8.61
C GLY A 78 -4.66 1.75 8.79
N LEU A 79 -4.69 2.61 7.76
CA LEU A 79 -4.24 3.99 7.89
C LEU A 79 -5.28 4.89 8.58
N GLY A 80 -6.57 4.54 8.47
CA GLY A 80 -7.68 5.38 8.90
C GLY A 80 -8.06 6.43 7.87
N ASP A 81 -9.34 6.81 7.83
CA ASP A 81 -9.91 7.70 6.81
C ASP A 81 -9.38 9.13 6.90
N GLU A 82 -8.99 9.58 8.09
CA GLU A 82 -8.45 10.93 8.35
C GLU A 82 -6.93 11.04 8.12
N HIS A 83 -6.31 10.03 7.50
CA HIS A 83 -4.87 10.09 7.25
C HIS A 83 -4.54 11.22 6.25
N PRO A 84 -3.58 12.14 6.54
CA PRO A 84 -3.32 13.34 5.72
C PRO A 84 -3.05 13.05 4.24
N VAL A 85 -2.43 11.92 3.92
CA VAL A 85 -2.21 11.50 2.52
C VAL A 85 -3.55 11.15 1.86
N ILE A 86 -4.45 10.45 2.55
CA ILE A 86 -5.77 10.07 2.01
C ILE A 86 -6.60 11.34 1.76
N GLU A 87 -6.67 12.25 2.72
CA GLU A 87 -7.35 13.54 2.56
C GLU A 87 -6.80 14.34 1.38
N ALA A 88 -5.48 14.41 1.23
CA ALA A 88 -4.86 15.11 0.11
C ALA A 88 -5.25 14.49 -1.25
N PHE A 89 -5.32 13.15 -1.34
CA PHE A 89 -5.78 12.46 -2.55
C PHE A 89 -7.24 12.76 -2.88
N ILE A 90 -8.10 12.89 -1.87
CA ILE A 90 -9.51 13.26 -2.04
C ILE A 90 -9.61 14.72 -2.53
N GLN A 91 -8.94 15.65 -1.85
CA GLN A 91 -8.97 17.09 -2.17
C GLN A 91 -8.42 17.39 -3.58
N GLU A 92 -7.38 16.69 -4.02
CA GLU A 92 -6.81 16.84 -5.36
C GLU A 92 -7.55 16.00 -6.42
N ARG A 93 -8.60 15.27 -6.04
CA ARG A 93 -9.35 14.35 -6.93
C ARG A 93 -8.40 13.42 -7.69
N ALA A 94 -7.44 12.85 -6.98
CA ALA A 94 -6.33 12.11 -7.55
C ALA A 94 -6.70 10.69 -8.05
N ALA A 95 -7.99 10.43 -8.30
CA ALA A 95 -8.50 9.15 -8.78
C ALA A 95 -9.50 9.31 -9.91
N GLN A 96 -9.55 8.32 -10.79
CA GLN A 96 -10.68 8.07 -11.69
C GLN A 96 -11.30 6.71 -11.32
N CYS A 97 -10.84 5.59 -11.89
CA CYS A 97 -11.37 4.26 -11.53
C CYS A 97 -11.00 3.82 -10.10
N GLY A 98 -10.01 4.45 -9.46
CA GLY A 98 -9.57 4.17 -8.10
C GLY A 98 -8.76 2.89 -7.91
N TYR A 99 -8.50 2.09 -8.97
CA TYR A 99 -7.83 0.80 -8.82
C TYR A 99 -6.38 0.92 -8.32
N CYS A 100 -5.61 1.90 -8.79
CA CYS A 100 -4.22 2.12 -8.42
C CYS A 100 -4.03 2.86 -7.09
N ILE A 101 -5.11 3.43 -6.52
CA ILE A 101 -5.02 4.36 -5.40
C ILE A 101 -4.44 3.71 -4.14
N ASN A 102 -4.79 2.47 -3.85
CA ASN A 102 -4.14 1.74 -2.76
C ASN A 102 -2.61 1.85 -2.84
N GLY A 103 -2.04 1.44 -3.97
CA GLY A 103 -0.59 1.46 -4.16
C GLY A 103 0.01 2.85 -4.11
N MET A 104 -0.66 3.84 -4.72
CA MET A 104 -0.21 5.22 -4.73
C MET A 104 -0.19 5.83 -3.33
N VAL A 105 -1.26 5.65 -2.54
CA VAL A 105 -1.33 6.13 -1.15
C VAL A 105 -0.30 5.42 -0.28
N MET A 106 -0.27 4.08 -0.29
CA MET A 106 0.64 3.31 0.56
C MET A 106 2.11 3.63 0.29
N GLN A 107 2.50 3.77 -0.98
CA GLN A 107 3.84 4.19 -1.38
C GLN A 107 4.14 5.63 -0.92
N SER A 108 3.19 6.55 -1.06
CA SER A 108 3.35 7.96 -0.68
C SER A 108 3.55 8.13 0.81
N VAL A 109 2.83 7.36 1.65
CA VAL A 109 2.97 7.41 3.12
C VAL A 109 4.39 7.07 3.55
N VAL A 110 4.96 5.97 3.04
CA VAL A 110 6.33 5.57 3.37
C VAL A 110 7.35 6.57 2.82
N PHE A 111 7.12 7.05 1.60
CA PHE A 111 8.00 8.04 0.99
C PHE A 111 8.06 9.34 1.80
N LEU A 112 6.91 9.88 2.20
CA LEU A 112 6.83 11.14 2.96
C LEU A 112 7.42 11.01 4.37
N LYS A 113 7.35 9.84 5.00
CA LYS A 113 8.06 9.58 6.27
C LYS A 113 9.58 9.71 6.13
N LYS A 114 10.13 9.30 4.97
CA LYS A 114 11.58 9.36 4.69
C LYS A 114 12.01 10.71 4.12
N THR A 115 11.10 11.40 3.42
CA THR A 115 11.35 12.66 2.72
C THR A 115 10.17 13.61 2.98
N PRO A 116 10.11 14.29 4.13
CA PRO A 116 8.96 15.12 4.52
C PRO A 116 8.72 16.33 3.60
N ARG A 117 9.76 16.85 2.96
CA ARG A 117 9.69 18.01 2.05
C ARG A 117 10.24 17.65 0.67
N PRO A 118 9.53 16.81 -0.09
CA PRO A 118 10.04 16.35 -1.37
C PRO A 118 9.90 17.40 -2.47
N THR A 119 10.85 17.41 -3.39
CA THR A 119 10.70 18.08 -4.68
C THR A 119 9.82 17.24 -5.62
N GLU A 120 9.25 17.88 -6.64
CA GLU A 120 8.42 17.15 -7.61
C GLU A 120 9.16 16.02 -8.35
N PRO A 121 10.42 16.16 -8.78
CA PRO A 121 11.19 15.04 -9.32
C PRO A 121 11.34 13.86 -8.35
N GLN A 122 11.52 14.14 -7.04
CA GLN A 122 11.61 13.09 -6.02
C GLN A 122 10.29 12.34 -5.86
N ILE A 123 9.15 13.04 -5.90
CA ILE A 123 7.82 12.42 -5.88
C ILE A 123 7.63 11.51 -7.09
N LYS A 124 7.91 12.01 -8.29
CA LYS A 124 7.82 11.23 -9.53
C LYS A 124 8.69 9.97 -9.47
N LYS A 125 9.92 10.09 -8.99
CA LYS A 125 10.84 8.97 -8.81
C LYS A 125 10.30 7.94 -7.79
N ALA A 126 9.77 8.39 -6.67
CA ALA A 126 9.22 7.51 -5.63
C ALA A 126 8.00 6.70 -6.10
N LEU A 127 7.21 7.27 -7.01
CA LEU A 127 6.00 6.65 -7.56
C LEU A 127 6.21 5.95 -8.92
N ASN A 128 7.42 5.94 -9.45
CA ASN A 128 7.71 5.41 -10.78
C ASN A 128 7.34 3.93 -10.96
N ALA A 129 7.37 3.14 -9.87
CA ALA A 129 6.95 1.75 -9.86
C ALA A 129 5.46 1.55 -9.51
N ASN A 130 4.64 2.60 -9.64
CA ASN A 130 3.19 2.56 -9.44
C ASN A 130 2.49 2.99 -10.74
N ILE A 131 1.69 2.09 -11.31
CA ILE A 131 1.06 2.31 -12.63
C ILE A 131 -0.38 2.76 -12.45
N CYS A 132 -0.76 3.83 -13.14
CA CYS A 132 -2.14 4.27 -13.29
C CYS A 132 -2.54 4.24 -14.76
N ARG A 133 -3.52 3.41 -15.14
CA ARG A 133 -4.00 3.32 -16.52
C ARG A 133 -4.87 4.52 -16.94
N CYS A 134 -5.53 5.16 -15.97
CA CYS A 134 -6.37 6.36 -16.20
C CYS A 134 -5.58 7.64 -16.43
N GLY A 135 -4.27 7.65 -16.17
CA GLY A 135 -3.43 8.82 -16.39
C GLY A 135 -3.54 9.90 -15.30
N THR A 136 -4.00 9.58 -14.10
CA THR A 136 -4.17 10.54 -13.00
C THR A 136 -2.86 10.96 -12.32
N HIS A 137 -1.70 10.62 -12.86
CA HIS A 137 -0.39 10.88 -12.25
C HIS A 137 -0.17 12.35 -11.88
N TYR A 138 -0.68 13.29 -12.67
CA TYR A 138 -0.54 14.72 -12.39
C TYR A 138 -1.26 15.10 -11.09
N ALA A 139 -2.51 14.65 -10.93
CA ALA A 139 -3.28 14.88 -9.71
C ALA A 139 -2.67 14.14 -8.50
N ILE A 140 -2.14 12.94 -8.70
CA ILE A 140 -1.43 12.18 -7.66
C ILE A 140 -0.19 12.93 -7.17
N VAL A 141 0.62 13.48 -8.07
CA VAL A 141 1.79 14.29 -7.68
C VAL A 141 1.37 15.52 -6.88
N ARG A 142 0.30 16.23 -7.28
CA ARG A 142 -0.26 17.34 -6.50
C ARG A 142 -0.73 16.89 -5.11
N ALA A 143 -1.39 15.75 -5.02
CA ALA A 143 -1.85 15.19 -3.76
C ALA A 143 -0.68 14.92 -2.80
N VAL A 144 0.41 14.32 -3.29
CA VAL A 144 1.61 14.08 -2.47
C VAL A 144 2.26 15.40 -2.03
N LYS A 145 2.32 16.41 -2.93
CA LYS A 145 2.81 17.76 -2.57
C LYS A 145 1.95 18.41 -1.50
N ARG A 146 0.62 18.27 -1.59
CA ARG A 146 -0.31 18.77 -0.58
C ARG A 146 -0.09 18.08 0.77
N ALA A 147 -0.07 16.75 0.78
CA ALA A 147 0.16 15.96 2.00
C ALA A 147 1.48 16.33 2.70
N ALA A 148 2.53 16.60 1.94
CA ALA A 148 3.82 17.04 2.46
C ALA A 148 3.75 18.40 3.19
N ARG A 149 2.79 19.27 2.86
CA ARG A 149 2.61 20.57 3.51
C ARG A 149 1.76 20.47 4.79
N THR A 150 0.84 19.51 4.84
CA THR A 150 -0.06 19.32 6.01
C THR A 150 0.54 18.44 7.09
N ALA A 151 1.56 17.63 6.76
CA ALA A 151 2.26 16.73 7.69
C ALA A 151 3.52 17.36 8.31
N ALA A 152 3.81 18.66 8.02
CA ALA A 152 5.00 19.37 8.48
C ALA A 152 4.74 20.15 9.78
#